data_d8645e852937f98d5fa9a721a5902054
#
_entry.id   d8645e852937f98d5fa9a721a5902054
#
_cell.length_a   1.000
_cell.length_b   1.000
_cell.length_c   1.000
_cell.angle_alpha   90.00
_cell.angle_beta   90.00
_cell.angle_gamma   90.00
#
_symmetry.space_group_name_H-M   'P 1'
#
loop_
_entity.id
_entity.type
_entity.pdbx_description
1 polymer ?
#
loop_
_entity_poly.entity_id
_entity_poly.type
_entity_poly.pdbx_seq_one_letter_code
_entity_poly.pdbx_strand_id
1 'polypeptide(L)'
;MSITENLLSGMAAHIQEFNKNASLKPPEVNFSAPFRRVDFTTGIEDKISRKLPDLTTPDALGQVKQLFRDLSLHIPKEPTLPRLLDELCSTYLEPECINPTFIINPPECLSPLSKSFIHPANQQRVAARAELFIDGREIVNTYEEENSPFEQRRKFEDQVRYNKGTDEPAEIDESYLEALEWGLPSTGGWGCGIDRLCMLFTGAKRIGDVLPFGNLRAVTRRHDGLSRTTD
;
A
#
# COMPACT_ATOMS: atom_id res chain seq x y z
N MET A 1 -2.59 12.87 -6.14
CA MET A 1 -2.95 13.32 -4.77
C MET A 1 -4.11 14.30 -4.75
N SER A 2 -4.09 15.46 -5.42
CA SER A 2 -5.16 16.49 -5.32
C SER A 2 -6.57 15.99 -5.70
N ILE A 3 -6.68 15.11 -6.70
CA ILE A 3 -7.97 14.48 -7.06
C ILE A 3 -8.49 13.64 -5.89
N THR A 4 -7.63 12.87 -5.25
CA THR A 4 -7.96 12.04 -4.08
C THR A 4 -8.41 12.91 -2.89
N GLU A 5 -7.68 13.99 -2.63
CA GLU A 5 -8.02 14.97 -1.58
C GLU A 5 -9.43 15.52 -1.80
N ASN A 6 -9.70 16.02 -2.99
CA ASN A 6 -11.02 16.58 -3.33
C ASN A 6 -12.14 15.54 -3.25
N LEU A 7 -11.89 14.34 -3.76
CA LEU A 7 -12.86 13.24 -3.74
C LEU A 7 -13.23 12.85 -2.30
N LEU A 8 -12.23 12.55 -1.47
CA LEU A 8 -12.48 12.08 -0.11
C LEU A 8 -13.01 13.17 0.82
N SER A 9 -12.56 14.43 0.67
CA SER A 9 -13.13 15.56 1.41
C SER A 9 -14.59 15.78 1.05
N GLY A 10 -14.94 15.71 -0.26
CA GLY A 10 -16.32 15.82 -0.72
C GLY A 10 -17.20 14.68 -0.23
N MET A 11 -16.71 13.44 -0.32
CA MET A 11 -17.42 12.26 0.20
C MET A 11 -17.67 12.36 1.70
N ALA A 12 -16.65 12.74 2.48
CA ALA A 12 -16.79 12.89 3.93
C ALA A 12 -17.86 13.91 4.29
N ALA A 13 -17.91 15.05 3.61
CA ALA A 13 -18.93 16.08 3.82
C ALA A 13 -20.35 15.54 3.53
N HIS A 14 -20.54 14.83 2.41
CA HIS A 14 -21.84 14.25 2.06
C HIS A 14 -22.27 13.15 3.04
N ILE A 15 -21.36 12.28 3.43
CA ILE A 15 -21.66 11.20 4.38
C ILE A 15 -22.00 11.76 5.76
N GLN A 16 -21.31 12.81 6.22
CA GLN A 16 -21.63 13.48 7.48
C GLN A 16 -23.05 14.07 7.47
N GLU A 17 -23.46 14.68 6.37
CA GLU A 17 -24.81 15.19 6.21
C GLU A 17 -25.86 14.07 6.24
N PHE A 18 -25.62 12.97 5.53
CA PHE A 18 -26.48 11.79 5.51
C PHE A 18 -26.57 11.10 6.87
N ASN A 19 -25.45 11.02 7.60
CA ASN A 19 -25.34 10.34 8.89
C ASN A 19 -26.05 11.07 10.04
N LYS A 20 -26.49 12.30 9.89
CA LYS A 20 -27.27 13.00 10.93
C LYS A 20 -28.49 12.20 11.39
N ASN A 21 -28.99 11.28 10.55
CA ASN A 21 -30.13 10.42 10.80
C ASN A 21 -29.78 8.93 10.95
N ALA A 22 -28.50 8.55 10.87
CA ALA A 22 -28.03 7.17 10.95
C ALA A 22 -27.24 6.93 12.25
N SER A 23 -27.36 5.73 12.82
CA SER A 23 -26.64 5.33 14.05
C SER A 23 -25.19 4.87 13.79
N LEU A 24 -24.54 5.36 12.74
CA LEU A 24 -23.17 5.03 12.41
C LEU A 24 -22.20 5.77 13.34
N LYS A 25 -21.10 5.11 13.70
CA LYS A 25 -20.05 5.66 14.57
C LYS A 25 -18.68 5.59 13.85
N PRO A 26 -18.49 6.41 12.78
CA PRO A 26 -17.18 6.48 12.14
C PRO A 26 -16.14 7.02 13.13
N PRO A 27 -14.84 6.72 12.92
CA PRO A 27 -13.77 7.37 13.67
C PRO A 27 -13.77 8.88 13.42
N GLU A 28 -13.26 9.64 14.41
CA GLU A 28 -13.07 11.08 14.27
C GLU A 28 -11.83 11.33 13.39
N VAL A 29 -12.06 11.57 12.10
CA VAL A 29 -11.02 11.83 11.10
C VAL A 29 -11.27 13.20 10.46
N ASN A 30 -10.23 14.01 10.39
CA ASN A 30 -10.27 15.30 9.72
C ASN A 30 -9.93 15.14 8.23
N PHE A 31 -10.93 15.28 7.36
CA PHE A 31 -10.79 15.23 5.90
C PHE A 31 -10.51 16.59 5.25
N SER A 32 -10.07 17.59 5.99
CA SER A 32 -9.73 18.91 5.42
C SER A 32 -8.45 18.81 4.59
N ALA A 33 -8.53 19.17 3.31
CA ALA A 33 -7.36 19.27 2.45
C ALA A 33 -6.54 20.56 2.75
N PRO A 34 -5.20 20.57 2.49
CA PRO A 34 -4.41 19.48 1.95
C PRO A 34 -4.10 18.41 2.99
N PHE A 35 -4.07 17.12 2.55
CA PHE A 35 -3.69 16.02 3.44
C PHE A 35 -2.18 16.05 3.73
N ARG A 36 -1.80 15.56 4.91
CA ARG A 36 -0.39 15.41 5.30
C ARG A 36 0.37 14.55 4.29
N ARG A 37 1.63 14.88 4.03
CA ARG A 37 2.54 14.10 3.19
C ARG A 37 3.78 13.75 3.99
N VAL A 38 4.14 12.48 4.01
CA VAL A 38 5.32 11.94 4.67
C VAL A 38 6.13 11.20 3.63
N ASP A 39 7.37 11.62 3.43
CA ASP A 39 8.28 10.87 2.57
C ASP A 39 8.69 9.58 3.27
N PHE A 40 8.68 8.47 2.53
CA PHE A 40 8.92 7.14 3.08
C PHE A 40 10.28 7.06 3.80
N THR A 41 11.35 7.39 3.07
CA THR A 41 12.72 7.23 3.58
C THR A 41 13.00 8.20 4.71
N THR A 42 12.77 9.49 4.49
CA THR A 42 13.06 10.51 5.50
C THR A 42 12.15 10.39 6.71
N GLY A 43 10.89 9.98 6.52
CA GLY A 43 9.95 9.74 7.61
C GLY A 43 10.41 8.62 8.54
N ILE A 44 10.90 7.51 7.99
CA ILE A 44 11.50 6.42 8.79
C ILE A 44 12.78 6.91 9.48
N GLU A 45 13.70 7.55 8.76
CA GLU A 45 14.95 8.07 9.30
C GLU A 45 14.75 9.01 10.49
N ASP A 46 13.75 9.89 10.41
CA ASP A 46 13.40 10.81 11.51
C ASP A 46 12.93 10.02 12.76
N LYS A 47 12.15 8.95 12.55
CA LYS A 47 11.65 8.12 13.66
C LYS A 47 12.74 7.32 14.36
N ILE A 48 13.62 6.73 13.58
CA ILE A 48 14.72 5.92 14.15
C ILE A 48 15.95 6.75 14.50
N SER A 49 15.95 8.07 14.20
CA SER A 49 17.09 8.99 14.38
C SER A 49 18.37 8.49 13.72
N ARG A 50 18.24 7.85 12.56
CA ARG A 50 19.35 7.21 11.84
C ARG A 50 19.07 7.18 10.34
N LYS A 51 20.11 7.32 9.51
CA LYS A 51 19.99 7.21 8.05
C LYS A 51 19.82 5.75 7.62
N LEU A 52 18.96 5.55 6.62
CA LEU A 52 18.89 4.27 5.91
C LEU A 52 20.14 4.10 5.03
N PRO A 53 20.59 2.86 4.80
CA PRO A 53 21.69 2.60 3.88
C PRO A 53 21.28 2.93 2.44
N ASP A 54 22.27 2.97 1.54
CA ASP A 54 21.98 3.03 0.10
C ASP A 54 21.33 1.72 -0.35
N LEU A 55 20.04 1.81 -0.68
CA LEU A 55 19.20 0.65 -1.03
C LEU A 55 19.47 0.11 -2.44
N THR A 56 20.32 0.78 -3.23
CA THR A 56 20.69 0.36 -4.58
C THR A 56 21.91 -0.58 -4.59
N THR A 57 22.62 -0.67 -3.47
CA THR A 57 23.83 -1.50 -3.36
C THR A 57 23.52 -2.98 -3.23
N PRO A 58 24.39 -3.89 -3.70
CA PRO A 58 24.22 -5.34 -3.56
C PRO A 58 24.13 -5.80 -2.09
N ASP A 59 24.72 -5.06 -1.15
CA ASP A 59 24.72 -5.37 0.30
C ASP A 59 23.56 -4.70 1.06
N ALA A 60 22.65 -4.00 0.38
CA ALA A 60 21.53 -3.29 1.02
C ALA A 60 20.74 -4.18 1.98
N LEU A 61 20.43 -5.42 1.58
CA LEU A 61 19.73 -6.38 2.44
C LEU A 61 20.53 -6.68 3.73
N GLY A 62 21.85 -6.87 3.62
CA GLY A 62 22.72 -7.11 4.78
C GLY A 62 22.72 -5.93 5.75
N GLN A 63 22.81 -4.72 5.23
CA GLN A 63 22.81 -3.48 6.01
C GLN A 63 21.45 -3.21 6.68
N VAL A 64 20.33 -3.45 5.98
CA VAL A 64 18.98 -3.32 6.57
C VAL A 64 18.74 -4.40 7.64
N LYS A 65 19.20 -5.63 7.45
CA LYS A 65 19.18 -6.65 8.52
C LYS A 65 19.96 -6.22 9.76
N GLN A 66 21.12 -5.57 9.56
CA GLN A 66 21.89 -5.04 10.70
C GLN A 66 21.13 -3.92 11.41
N LEU A 67 20.48 -3.03 10.66
CA LEU A 67 19.60 -1.99 11.21
C LEU A 67 18.48 -2.61 12.08
N PHE A 68 17.83 -3.68 11.63
CA PHE A 68 16.80 -4.39 12.41
C PHE A 68 17.34 -4.93 13.72
N ARG A 69 18.55 -5.51 13.74
CA ARG A 69 19.21 -5.98 14.99
C ARG A 69 19.47 -4.81 15.94
N ASP A 70 20.01 -3.71 15.41
CA ASP A 70 20.33 -2.51 16.19
C ASP A 70 19.07 -1.88 16.82
N LEU A 71 17.93 -1.94 16.11
CA LEU A 71 16.63 -1.47 16.57
C LEU A 71 15.86 -2.51 17.40
N SER A 72 16.41 -3.71 17.61
CA SER A 72 15.74 -4.84 18.27
C SER A 72 14.41 -5.24 17.63
N LEU A 73 14.29 -5.06 16.29
CA LEU A 73 13.13 -5.48 15.52
C LEU A 73 13.22 -6.96 15.15
N HIS A 74 12.05 -7.58 15.01
CA HIS A 74 11.97 -8.96 14.54
C HIS A 74 12.36 -9.05 13.06
N ILE A 75 13.27 -9.97 12.73
CA ILE A 75 13.61 -10.28 11.33
C ILE A 75 12.78 -11.50 10.92
N PRO A 76 11.92 -11.40 9.88
CA PRO A 76 11.13 -12.53 9.42
C PRO A 76 12.02 -13.68 8.94
N LYS A 77 11.44 -14.88 8.87
CA LYS A 77 12.18 -16.11 8.54
C LYS A 77 12.82 -16.06 7.14
N GLU A 78 12.16 -15.43 6.19
CA GLU A 78 12.62 -15.21 4.81
C GLU A 78 12.70 -13.72 4.50
N PRO A 79 13.73 -13.03 5.00
CA PRO A 79 13.83 -11.59 4.86
C PRO A 79 14.30 -11.21 3.46
N THR A 80 13.48 -10.46 2.75
CA THR A 80 13.85 -9.77 1.51
C THR A 80 13.96 -8.27 1.77
N LEU A 81 14.67 -7.54 0.90
CA LEU A 81 14.78 -6.09 1.05
C LEU A 81 13.40 -5.40 1.05
N PRO A 82 12.49 -5.71 0.10
CA PRO A 82 11.14 -5.14 0.15
C PRO A 82 10.39 -5.45 1.46
N ARG A 83 10.39 -6.70 1.92
CA ARG A 83 9.68 -7.07 3.16
C ARG A 83 10.20 -6.34 4.39
N LEU A 84 11.52 -6.13 4.51
CA LEU A 84 12.07 -5.39 5.63
C LEU A 84 11.73 -3.89 5.57
N LEU A 85 11.72 -3.30 4.37
CA LEU A 85 11.33 -1.91 4.20
C LEU A 85 9.85 -1.68 4.49
N ASP A 86 8.99 -2.58 4.05
CA ASP A 86 7.56 -2.59 4.36
C ASP A 86 7.31 -2.69 5.88
N GLU A 87 8.03 -3.59 6.57
CA GLU A 87 7.98 -3.73 8.03
C GLU A 87 8.41 -2.44 8.77
N LEU A 88 9.39 -1.70 8.23
CA LEU A 88 9.76 -0.39 8.79
C LEU A 88 8.63 0.63 8.61
N CYS A 89 7.97 0.63 7.46
CA CYS A 89 6.82 1.51 7.20
C CYS A 89 5.68 1.21 8.17
N SER A 90 5.29 -0.06 8.27
CA SER A 90 4.19 -0.50 9.13
C SER A 90 4.47 -0.29 10.61
N THR A 91 5.74 -0.31 11.02
CA THR A 91 6.14 -0.08 12.41
C THR A 91 6.18 1.41 12.76
N TYR A 92 6.69 2.25 11.88
CA TYR A 92 7.04 3.63 12.22
C TYR A 92 6.18 4.71 11.59
N LEU A 93 5.54 4.46 10.44
CA LEU A 93 4.78 5.48 9.71
C LEU A 93 3.27 5.25 9.76
N GLU A 94 2.80 4.05 9.44
CA GLU A 94 1.37 3.73 9.35
C GLU A 94 0.59 4.00 10.63
N PRO A 95 1.08 3.65 11.84
CA PRO A 95 0.34 3.90 13.08
C PRO A 95 0.10 5.37 13.39
N GLU A 96 0.89 6.27 12.80
CA GLU A 96 0.72 7.72 12.96
C GLU A 96 -0.25 8.35 11.96
N CYS A 97 -0.67 7.59 10.96
CA CYS A 97 -1.59 8.05 9.92
C CYS A 97 -3.06 7.97 10.39
N ILE A 98 -3.39 8.63 11.49
CA ILE A 98 -4.76 8.70 12.01
C ILE A 98 -5.63 9.54 11.07
N ASN A 99 -5.20 10.77 10.77
CA ASN A 99 -5.83 11.59 9.73
C ASN A 99 -5.25 11.26 8.35
N PRO A 100 -5.94 11.61 7.26
CA PRO A 100 -5.49 11.32 5.91
C PRO A 100 -4.05 11.77 5.69
N THR A 101 -3.16 10.80 5.46
CA THR A 101 -1.72 11.03 5.29
C THR A 101 -1.24 10.25 4.09
N PHE A 102 -0.65 10.93 3.12
CA PHE A 102 0.08 10.28 2.04
C PHE A 102 1.48 9.90 2.49
N ILE A 103 1.83 8.62 2.38
CA ILE A 103 3.21 8.16 2.40
C ILE A 103 3.68 8.18 0.94
N ILE A 104 4.70 8.97 0.64
CA ILE A 104 5.15 9.25 -0.72
C ILE A 104 6.58 8.73 -0.96
N ASN A 105 6.93 8.53 -2.23
CA ASN A 105 8.28 8.19 -2.67
C ASN A 105 8.86 6.93 -1.99
N PRO A 106 8.13 5.80 -1.94
CA PRO A 106 8.71 4.58 -1.42
C PRO A 106 9.91 4.13 -2.27
N PRO A 107 10.86 3.36 -1.71
CA PRO A 107 11.95 2.78 -2.50
C PRO A 107 11.43 2.00 -3.72
N GLU A 108 12.14 2.07 -4.84
CA GLU A 108 11.73 1.46 -6.11
C GLU A 108 11.36 -0.02 -5.96
N CYS A 109 12.08 -0.77 -5.13
CA CYS A 109 11.85 -2.21 -4.92
C CYS A 109 10.47 -2.55 -4.31
N LEU A 110 9.77 -1.56 -3.72
CA LEU A 110 8.39 -1.70 -3.22
C LEU A 110 7.32 -1.44 -4.29
N SER A 111 7.71 -0.99 -5.49
CA SER A 111 6.76 -0.49 -6.48
C SER A 111 7.20 -0.83 -7.90
N PRO A 112 7.23 -2.11 -8.28
CA PRO A 112 7.79 -2.53 -9.57
C PRO A 112 7.01 -2.02 -10.78
N LEU A 113 5.74 -1.66 -10.63
CA LEU A 113 4.87 -1.16 -11.71
C LEU A 113 4.90 0.37 -11.85
N SER A 114 5.52 1.09 -10.90
CA SER A 114 5.60 2.54 -10.91
C SER A 114 6.87 3.03 -11.58
N LYS A 115 6.82 4.17 -12.27
CA LYS A 115 8.05 4.89 -12.64
C LYS A 115 8.88 5.23 -11.41
N SER A 116 10.18 5.33 -11.61
CA SER A 116 11.12 5.69 -10.57
C SER A 116 11.98 6.87 -10.95
N PHE A 117 12.50 7.54 -9.94
CA PHE A 117 13.40 8.68 -10.09
C PHE A 117 14.43 8.69 -8.95
N ILE A 118 15.49 9.49 -9.11
CA ILE A 118 16.46 9.73 -8.05
C ILE A 118 15.93 10.84 -7.15
N HIS A 119 15.71 10.52 -5.87
CA HIS A 119 15.21 11.48 -4.91
C HIS A 119 16.25 12.59 -4.66
N PRO A 120 15.88 13.88 -4.82
CA PRO A 120 16.86 14.97 -4.82
C PRO A 120 17.56 15.16 -3.47
N ALA A 121 16.90 14.83 -2.35
CA ALA A 121 17.45 15.08 -1.02
C ALA A 121 18.40 13.98 -0.52
N ASN A 122 18.16 12.71 -0.88
CA ASN A 122 18.92 11.59 -0.34
C ASN A 122 19.56 10.68 -1.40
N GLN A 123 19.38 11.02 -2.68
CA GLN A 123 19.94 10.29 -3.84
C GLN A 123 19.49 8.81 -3.94
N GLN A 124 18.51 8.40 -3.16
CA GLN A 124 17.92 7.08 -3.27
C GLN A 124 17.05 6.96 -4.54
N ARG A 125 16.98 5.78 -5.12
CA ARG A 125 16.04 5.50 -6.20
C ARG A 125 14.67 5.17 -5.61
N VAL A 126 13.69 6.01 -5.87
CA VAL A 126 12.34 5.93 -5.32
C VAL A 126 11.30 5.87 -6.42
N ALA A 127 10.14 5.32 -6.09
CA ALA A 127 9.00 5.25 -7.00
C ALA A 127 8.17 6.55 -6.98
N ALA A 128 7.67 6.95 -8.12
CA ALA A 128 6.67 8.01 -8.26
C ALA A 128 5.28 7.50 -7.80
N ARG A 129 5.19 7.13 -6.52
CA ARG A 129 4.03 6.50 -5.87
C ARG A 129 3.66 7.24 -4.60
N ALA A 130 2.38 7.24 -4.30
CA ALA A 130 1.84 7.70 -3.04
C ALA A 130 0.73 6.75 -2.57
N GLU A 131 0.77 6.36 -1.31
CA GLU A 131 -0.27 5.59 -0.63
C GLU A 131 -0.95 6.48 0.40
N LEU A 132 -2.27 6.49 0.41
CA LEU A 132 -3.04 7.23 1.40
C LEU A 132 -3.45 6.30 2.54
N PHE A 133 -2.98 6.60 3.73
CA PHE A 133 -3.38 5.95 4.96
C PHE A 133 -4.35 6.81 5.74
N ILE A 134 -5.36 6.18 6.34
CA ILE A 134 -6.32 6.79 7.27
C ILE A 134 -6.63 5.78 8.37
N ASP A 135 -6.56 6.21 9.63
CA ASP A 135 -6.74 5.33 10.81
C ASP A 135 -5.84 4.08 10.74
N GLY A 136 -4.56 4.28 10.34
CA GLY A 136 -3.56 3.24 10.20
C GLY A 136 -3.83 2.23 9.07
N ARG A 137 -4.70 2.56 8.11
CA ARG A 137 -5.07 1.65 7.01
C ARG A 137 -4.84 2.31 5.67
N GLU A 138 -4.22 1.59 4.75
CA GLU A 138 -4.13 1.99 3.35
C GLU A 138 -5.52 2.02 2.72
N ILE A 139 -5.91 3.19 2.22
CA ILE A 139 -7.20 3.44 1.55
C ILE A 139 -7.03 3.62 0.06
N VAL A 140 -5.98 4.34 -0.36
CA VAL A 140 -5.72 4.65 -1.77
C VAL A 140 -4.26 4.39 -2.10
N ASN A 141 -4.03 3.82 -3.27
CA ASN A 141 -2.73 3.67 -3.90
C ASN A 141 -2.74 4.41 -5.24
N THR A 142 -1.73 5.23 -5.49
CA THR A 142 -1.61 5.99 -6.73
C THR A 142 -0.15 6.13 -7.14
N TYR A 143 0.12 5.99 -8.44
CA TYR A 143 1.48 6.08 -8.95
C TYR A 143 1.49 6.52 -10.42
N GLU A 144 2.64 6.95 -10.89
CA GLU A 144 2.91 7.10 -12.32
C GLU A 144 3.27 5.73 -12.87
N GLU A 145 2.47 5.23 -13.82
CA GLU A 145 2.67 3.91 -14.42
C GLU A 145 4.01 3.83 -15.15
N GLU A 146 4.76 2.75 -14.93
CA GLU A 146 5.91 2.47 -15.78
C GLU A 146 5.43 2.18 -17.20
N ASN A 147 5.94 2.93 -18.15
CA ASN A 147 5.54 2.81 -19.56
C ASN A 147 6.70 2.46 -20.49
N SER A 148 7.89 2.19 -19.93
CA SER A 148 9.01 1.63 -20.67
C SER A 148 9.04 0.11 -20.50
N PRO A 149 8.84 -0.70 -21.56
CA PRO A 149 8.93 -2.14 -21.46
C PRO A 149 10.31 -2.63 -20.99
N PHE A 150 11.37 -1.89 -21.31
CA PHE A 150 12.74 -2.22 -20.87
C PHE A 150 12.93 -2.02 -19.36
N GLU A 151 12.46 -0.88 -18.82
CA GLU A 151 12.54 -0.62 -17.38
C GLU A 151 11.59 -1.55 -16.60
N GLN A 152 10.42 -1.84 -17.15
CA GLN A 152 9.49 -2.77 -16.53
C GLN A 152 10.08 -4.18 -16.45
N ARG A 153 10.76 -4.67 -17.52
CA ARG A 153 11.45 -5.96 -17.51
C ARG A 153 12.53 -5.99 -16.42
N ARG A 154 13.36 -4.95 -16.35
CA ARG A 154 14.39 -4.82 -15.32
C ARG A 154 13.80 -4.94 -13.91
N LYS A 155 12.69 -4.25 -13.65
CA LYS A 155 12.01 -4.28 -12.36
C LYS A 155 11.41 -5.66 -12.04
N PHE A 156 10.87 -6.36 -13.01
CA PHE A 156 10.42 -7.74 -12.85
C PHE A 156 11.58 -8.70 -12.57
N GLU A 157 12.72 -8.54 -13.25
CA GLU A 157 13.94 -9.31 -12.97
C GLU A 157 14.45 -9.06 -11.54
N ASP A 158 14.42 -7.82 -11.08
CA ASP A 158 14.75 -7.48 -9.68
C ASP A 158 13.77 -8.14 -8.70
N GLN A 159 12.47 -8.13 -8.99
CA GLN A 159 11.43 -8.78 -8.17
C GLN A 159 11.64 -10.30 -8.10
N VAL A 160 11.94 -10.94 -9.21
CA VAL A 160 12.31 -12.37 -9.25
C VAL A 160 13.55 -12.63 -8.38
N ARG A 161 14.54 -11.74 -8.44
CA ARG A 161 15.76 -11.84 -7.65
C ARG A 161 15.51 -11.70 -6.16
N TYR A 162 14.68 -10.73 -5.74
CA TYR A 162 14.29 -10.54 -4.33
C TYR A 162 13.51 -11.73 -3.78
N ASN A 163 12.63 -12.32 -4.58
CA ASN A 163 11.74 -13.40 -4.15
C ASN A 163 12.33 -14.81 -4.38
N LYS A 164 13.59 -14.91 -4.84
CA LYS A 164 14.23 -16.20 -5.07
C LYS A 164 14.38 -16.98 -3.76
N GLY A 165 13.73 -18.14 -3.72
CA GLY A 165 13.79 -19.04 -2.55
C GLY A 165 12.85 -18.65 -1.40
N THR A 166 11.90 -17.75 -1.65
CA THR A 166 10.82 -17.44 -0.72
C THR A 166 9.57 -18.26 -1.03
N ASP A 167 8.59 -18.22 -0.12
CA ASP A 167 7.27 -18.85 -0.30
C ASP A 167 6.43 -18.19 -1.42
N GLU A 168 6.84 -17.01 -1.88
CA GLU A 168 6.17 -16.23 -2.92
C GLU A 168 7.09 -16.01 -4.13
N PRO A 169 7.35 -17.03 -4.95
CA PRO A 169 8.19 -16.87 -6.13
C PRO A 169 7.51 -15.89 -7.10
N ALA A 170 8.31 -14.96 -7.64
CA ALA A 170 7.86 -14.07 -8.70
C ALA A 170 8.29 -14.63 -10.06
N GLU A 171 7.46 -14.42 -11.07
CA GLU A 171 7.76 -14.72 -12.47
C GLU A 171 7.64 -13.44 -13.30
N ILE A 172 8.34 -13.42 -14.44
CA ILE A 172 8.23 -12.30 -15.37
C ILE A 172 6.92 -12.45 -16.15
N ASP A 173 6.05 -11.45 -16.07
CA ASP A 173 4.83 -11.40 -16.88
C ASP A 173 5.17 -10.92 -18.31
N GLU A 174 5.51 -11.87 -19.17
CA GLU A 174 5.83 -11.59 -20.56
C GLU A 174 4.64 -11.00 -21.31
N SER A 175 3.41 -11.37 -20.96
CA SER A 175 2.20 -10.86 -21.61
C SER A 175 1.98 -9.38 -21.31
N TYR A 176 2.29 -8.97 -20.09
CA TYR A 176 2.25 -7.56 -19.70
C TYR A 176 3.32 -6.74 -20.42
N LEU A 177 4.54 -7.28 -20.55
CA LEU A 177 5.64 -6.62 -21.27
C LEU A 177 5.29 -6.47 -22.76
N GLU A 178 4.76 -7.52 -23.40
CA GLU A 178 4.30 -7.46 -24.79
C GLU A 178 3.21 -6.39 -24.97
N ALA A 179 2.25 -6.29 -24.02
CA ALA A 179 1.24 -5.26 -24.05
C ALA A 179 1.82 -3.84 -23.96
N LEU A 180 2.86 -3.64 -23.14
CA LEU A 180 3.55 -2.35 -23.04
C LEU A 180 4.28 -1.95 -24.33
N GLU A 181 4.76 -2.91 -25.12
CA GLU A 181 5.43 -2.64 -26.40
C GLU A 181 4.49 -2.00 -27.44
N TRP A 182 3.16 -2.19 -27.30
CA TRP A 182 2.17 -1.49 -28.13
C TRP A 182 2.03 -0.01 -27.79
N GLY A 183 2.63 0.42 -26.70
CA GLY A 183 2.71 1.80 -26.27
C GLY A 183 1.68 2.18 -25.21
N LEU A 184 2.18 2.56 -24.03
CA LEU A 184 1.41 3.18 -22.96
C LEU A 184 1.81 4.65 -22.85
N PRO A 185 0.91 5.63 -23.01
CA PRO A 185 1.22 7.03 -22.79
C PRO A 185 1.51 7.29 -21.30
N SER A 186 2.01 8.49 -20.96
CA SER A 186 2.14 8.89 -19.57
C SER A 186 0.80 8.78 -18.86
N THR A 187 0.72 7.88 -17.90
CA THR A 187 -0.53 7.48 -17.25
C THR A 187 -0.37 7.53 -15.73
N GLY A 188 -1.35 8.09 -15.04
CA GLY A 188 -1.47 7.99 -13.59
C GLY A 188 -2.41 6.84 -13.23
N GLY A 189 -1.90 5.88 -12.45
CA GLY A 189 -2.69 4.81 -11.84
C GLY A 189 -3.32 5.25 -10.53
N TRP A 190 -4.55 4.80 -10.28
CA TRP A 190 -5.25 5.10 -9.04
C TRP A 190 -6.14 3.92 -8.63
N GLY A 191 -5.95 3.43 -7.41
CA GLY A 191 -6.76 2.39 -6.81
C GLY A 191 -7.27 2.80 -5.44
N CYS A 192 -8.53 2.47 -5.15
CA CYS A 192 -9.15 2.75 -3.85
C CYS A 192 -9.83 1.49 -3.30
N GLY A 193 -9.52 1.15 -2.05
CA GLY A 193 -10.14 0.05 -1.34
C GLY A 193 -11.54 0.42 -0.87
N ILE A 194 -12.56 0.15 -1.68
CA ILE A 194 -13.96 0.52 -1.37
C ILE A 194 -14.43 -0.11 -0.06
N ASP A 195 -14.12 -1.38 0.19
CA ASP A 195 -14.49 -2.06 1.44
C ASP A 195 -13.84 -1.40 2.66
N ARG A 196 -12.55 -1.04 2.57
CA ARG A 196 -11.84 -0.30 3.62
C ARG A 196 -12.44 1.09 3.85
N LEU A 197 -12.85 1.75 2.76
CA LEU A 197 -13.54 3.04 2.83
C LEU A 197 -14.91 2.93 3.49
N CYS A 198 -15.68 1.87 3.17
CA CYS A 198 -16.92 1.56 3.85
C CYS A 198 -16.70 1.30 5.35
N MET A 199 -15.67 0.53 5.71
CA MET A 199 -15.31 0.31 7.12
C MET A 199 -15.02 1.64 7.83
N LEU A 200 -14.28 2.52 7.19
CA LEU A 200 -13.91 3.83 7.75
C LEU A 200 -15.17 4.68 8.04
N PHE A 201 -16.07 4.81 7.08
CA PHE A 201 -17.26 5.66 7.24
C PHE A 201 -18.39 5.05 8.08
N THR A 202 -18.40 3.72 8.27
CA THR A 202 -19.39 3.04 9.12
C THR A 202 -18.90 2.73 10.53
N GLY A 203 -17.58 2.79 10.76
CA GLY A 203 -16.95 2.33 12.00
C GLY A 203 -16.87 0.82 12.14
N ALA A 204 -17.12 0.06 11.05
CA ALA A 204 -17.01 -1.39 11.04
C ALA A 204 -15.59 -1.85 11.34
N LYS A 205 -15.44 -2.88 12.17
CA LYS A 205 -14.12 -3.38 12.58
C LYS A 205 -13.58 -4.50 11.67
N ARG A 206 -14.44 -5.15 10.92
CA ARG A 206 -14.07 -6.28 10.05
C ARG A 206 -14.58 -6.04 8.64
N ILE A 207 -13.79 -6.38 7.65
CA ILE A 207 -14.16 -6.27 6.23
C ILE A 207 -15.42 -7.09 5.90
N GLY A 208 -15.60 -8.26 6.55
CA GLY A 208 -16.77 -9.08 6.37
C GLY A 208 -18.10 -8.41 6.79
N ASP A 209 -18.04 -7.33 7.57
CA ASP A 209 -19.23 -6.59 8.02
C ASP A 209 -19.72 -5.59 6.96
N VAL A 210 -18.89 -5.27 5.95
CA VAL A 210 -19.21 -4.30 4.88
C VAL A 210 -19.27 -4.93 3.47
N LEU A 211 -18.95 -6.22 3.35
CA LEU A 211 -19.07 -6.92 2.07
C LEU A 211 -20.52 -7.05 1.64
N PRO A 212 -20.88 -6.68 0.39
CA PRO A 212 -22.26 -6.77 -0.11
C PRO A 212 -22.73 -8.21 -0.29
N PHE A 213 -21.80 -9.15 -0.43
CA PHE A 213 -22.09 -10.58 -0.54
C PHE A 213 -21.41 -11.32 0.62
N GLY A 214 -22.15 -12.27 1.23
CA GLY A 214 -21.63 -13.10 2.33
C GLY A 214 -20.36 -13.85 1.91
N ASN A 215 -19.48 -14.11 2.86
CA ASN A 215 -18.29 -14.91 2.61
C ASN A 215 -18.67 -16.37 2.27
N LEU A 216 -17.74 -17.16 1.73
CA LEU A 216 -17.93 -18.58 1.38
C LEU A 216 -18.56 -19.41 2.51
N ARG A 217 -18.25 -19.11 3.78
CA ARG A 217 -18.85 -19.79 4.94
C ARG A 217 -20.34 -19.50 5.14
N ALA A 218 -20.80 -18.31 4.75
CA ALA A 218 -22.22 -17.97 4.79
C ALA A 218 -22.99 -18.66 3.67
N VAL A 219 -22.38 -18.86 2.51
CA VAL A 219 -22.95 -19.57 1.36
C VAL A 219 -23.02 -21.07 1.64
N THR A 220 -21.95 -21.68 2.16
CA THR A 220 -21.90 -23.11 2.48
C THR A 220 -22.87 -23.47 3.60
N ARG A 221 -23.04 -22.66 4.64
CA ARG A 221 -24.01 -22.90 5.71
C ARG A 221 -25.47 -22.88 5.22
N ARG A 222 -25.81 -22.16 4.16
CA ARG A 222 -27.15 -22.18 3.54
C ARG A 222 -27.41 -23.47 2.78
N HIS A 223 -26.39 -24.08 2.18
CA HIS A 223 -26.54 -25.38 1.50
C HIS A 223 -26.80 -26.53 2.46
N ASP A 224 -26.17 -26.52 3.65
CA ASP A 224 -26.40 -27.56 4.67
C ASP A 224 -27.79 -27.47 5.35
N GLY A 225 -28.45 -26.31 5.27
CA GLY A 225 -29.76 -26.06 5.81
C GLY A 225 -30.93 -26.47 4.89
N LEU A 226 -30.69 -26.65 3.61
CA LEU A 226 -31.72 -27.02 2.61
C LEU A 226 -31.83 -28.52 2.35
N SER A 227 -30.95 -29.35 2.93
CA SER A 227 -30.97 -30.81 2.76
C SER A 227 -31.69 -31.57 3.88
N ARG A 228 -32.45 -30.88 4.74
CA ARG A 228 -33.18 -31.52 5.85
C ARG A 228 -34.66 -31.17 5.91
N THR A 229 -35.37 -31.21 4.79
CA THR A 229 -36.81 -31.27 4.76
C THR A 229 -37.27 -32.08 3.56
N THR A 230 -37.08 -33.40 3.64
CA THR A 230 -37.89 -34.41 2.98
C THR A 230 -37.89 -35.62 3.88
N ASP A 231 -38.89 -35.65 4.75
CA ASP A 231 -39.71 -36.85 5.07
C ASP A 231 -41.01 -36.39 5.72
#